data_4fa7fe867aaa7e887236709a0e1d4c57
#
_entry.id   4fa7fe867aaa7e887236709a0e1d4c57
#
_cell.length_a   1.000
_cell.length_b   1.000
_cell.length_c   1.000
_cell.angle_alpha   90.00
_cell.angle_beta   90.00
_cell.angle_gamma   90.00
#
_symmetry.space_group_name_H-M   'P 1'
#
loop_
_entity.id
_entity.type
_entity.pdbx_description
1 polymer ?
#
loop_
_entity_poly.entity_id
_entity_poly.type
_entity_poly.pdbx_seq_one_letter_code
_entity_poly.pdbx_strand_id
1 'polypeptide(L)'
;MHENRVLKFPLSEKVFHNVNLITWIALIITGVLIYFKIVDEATAKMLMDWHIGIGIVFTINFFGFMLLNFDRFSLMIRNLLIWDRDTFAWFKNFGGYPRRLFGIKFGPEEVAPQGRFNAGQKAAYLIFMFMIFGLIVSGWLLYAYPAAMGKIFTKWIFLFHVWGSILTSLLAFCVHMPLAVINSEDLKAMFRFGPGDVPLEDAHHHAPKWVEDDLMAVDATKAAH
;
A
#
# COMPACT_ATOMS: atom_id res chain seq x y z
N MET A 1 30.06 -12.93 -10.84
CA MET A 1 28.94 -12.87 -11.81
C MET A 1 28.04 -11.72 -11.37
N HIS A 2 27.83 -10.69 -12.23
CA HIS A 2 26.87 -9.65 -11.91
C HIS A 2 25.46 -10.25 -12.02
N GLU A 3 24.75 -10.29 -10.92
CA GLU A 3 23.35 -10.70 -10.88
C GLU A 3 22.51 -9.73 -11.72
N ASN A 4 21.77 -10.22 -12.70
CA ASN A 4 20.84 -9.39 -13.47
C ASN A 4 19.75 -8.86 -12.56
N ARG A 5 19.55 -7.53 -12.52
CA ARG A 5 18.57 -6.88 -11.65
C ARG A 5 17.61 -6.02 -12.47
N VAL A 6 16.38 -5.94 -12.04
CA VAL A 6 15.32 -5.15 -12.70
C VAL A 6 14.73 -4.13 -11.74
N LEU A 7 14.49 -2.92 -12.21
CA LEU A 7 13.91 -1.83 -11.42
C LEU A 7 12.42 -2.10 -11.15
N LYS A 8 12.09 -2.48 -9.92
CA LYS A 8 10.71 -2.74 -9.50
C LYS A 8 10.06 -1.51 -8.85
N PHE A 9 10.81 -0.79 -8.02
CA PHE A 9 10.33 0.37 -7.28
C PHE A 9 11.15 1.63 -7.61
N PRO A 10 10.67 2.49 -8.54
CA PRO A 10 11.29 3.79 -8.80
C PRO A 10 11.34 4.66 -7.54
N LEU A 11 12.27 5.62 -7.50
CA LEU A 11 12.48 6.49 -6.34
C LEU A 11 11.19 7.20 -5.90
N SER A 12 10.37 7.66 -6.85
CA SER A 12 9.10 8.33 -6.53
C SER A 12 8.11 7.42 -5.78
N GLU A 13 8.01 6.14 -6.17
CA GLU A 13 7.16 5.17 -5.46
C GLU A 13 7.71 4.86 -4.06
N LYS A 14 9.04 4.79 -3.91
CA LYS A 14 9.70 4.58 -2.61
C LYS A 14 9.48 5.77 -1.68
N VAL A 15 9.67 6.99 -2.16
CA VAL A 15 9.43 8.22 -1.37
C VAL A 15 7.97 8.28 -0.95
N PHE A 16 7.04 8.08 -1.89
CA PHE A 16 5.61 8.04 -1.59
C PHE A 16 5.27 7.03 -0.49
N HIS A 17 5.77 5.79 -0.62
CA HIS A 17 5.52 4.73 0.35
C HIS A 17 6.12 5.06 1.73
N ASN A 18 7.38 5.50 1.78
CA ASN A 18 8.07 5.75 3.04
C ASN A 18 7.50 6.96 3.79
N VAL A 19 7.14 8.03 3.08
CA VAL A 19 6.46 9.19 3.70
C VAL A 19 5.09 8.76 4.22
N ASN A 20 4.31 7.98 3.45
CA ASN A 20 3.03 7.42 3.92
C ASN A 20 3.22 6.56 5.17
N LEU A 21 4.22 5.68 5.21
CA LEU A 21 4.49 4.83 6.37
C LEU A 21 4.76 5.65 7.63
N ILE A 22 5.69 6.62 7.56
CA ILE A 22 6.09 7.44 8.71
C ILE A 22 4.90 8.27 9.20
N THR A 23 4.22 8.96 8.28
CA THR A 23 3.08 9.81 8.64
C THR A 23 1.90 8.98 9.15
N TRP A 24 1.64 7.79 8.55
CA TRP A 24 0.59 6.88 9.04
C TRP A 24 0.83 6.41 10.47
N ILE A 25 2.07 5.98 10.79
CA ILE A 25 2.43 5.55 12.15
C ILE A 25 2.22 6.71 13.14
N ALA A 26 2.65 7.91 12.80
CA ALA A 26 2.47 9.09 13.65
C ALA A 26 0.99 9.46 13.83
N LEU A 27 0.18 9.36 12.75
CA LEU A 27 -1.27 9.61 12.81
C LEU A 27 -1.99 8.58 13.67
N ILE A 28 -1.69 7.29 13.54
CA ILE A 28 -2.37 6.27 14.37
C ILE A 28 -1.98 6.40 15.85
N ILE A 29 -0.71 6.68 16.15
CA ILE A 29 -0.26 6.89 17.53
C ILE A 29 -0.99 8.09 18.15
N THR A 30 -0.96 9.25 17.51
CA THR A 30 -1.61 10.46 18.01
C THR A 30 -3.12 10.27 18.14
N GLY A 31 -3.77 9.68 17.12
CA GLY A 31 -5.21 9.40 17.11
C GLY A 31 -5.64 8.45 18.23
N VAL A 32 -4.90 7.37 18.48
CA VAL A 32 -5.17 6.40 19.55
C VAL A 32 -5.03 7.06 20.93
N LEU A 33 -3.94 7.81 21.16
CA LEU A 33 -3.70 8.49 22.43
C LEU A 33 -4.82 9.47 22.78
N ILE A 34 -5.32 10.22 21.78
CA ILE A 34 -6.41 11.18 21.94
C ILE A 34 -7.75 10.47 22.15
N TYR A 35 -8.09 9.52 21.27
CA TYR A 35 -9.40 8.87 21.27
C TYR A 35 -9.67 8.07 22.53
N PHE A 36 -8.69 7.30 22.99
CA PHE A 36 -8.82 6.48 24.21
C PHE A 36 -8.49 7.26 25.48
N LYS A 37 -8.24 8.58 25.40
CA LYS A 37 -7.93 9.45 26.55
C LYS A 37 -6.78 8.92 27.41
N ILE A 38 -5.71 8.45 26.75
CA ILE A 38 -4.53 7.87 27.41
C ILE A 38 -3.66 8.97 28.04
N VAL A 39 -3.77 10.19 27.52
CA VAL A 39 -3.02 11.37 27.95
C VAL A 39 -3.94 12.42 28.57
N ASP A 40 -3.39 13.36 29.33
CA ASP A 40 -4.13 14.49 29.89
C ASP A 40 -4.65 15.45 28.81
N GLU A 41 -5.55 16.36 29.19
CA GLU A 41 -6.23 17.26 28.25
C GLU A 41 -5.28 18.22 27.55
N ALA A 42 -4.26 18.74 28.24
CA ALA A 42 -3.29 19.66 27.65
C ALA A 42 -2.43 18.95 26.60
N THR A 43 -1.96 17.73 26.92
CA THR A 43 -1.24 16.87 25.98
C THR A 43 -2.12 16.46 24.78
N ALA A 44 -3.39 16.11 25.04
CA ALA A 44 -4.33 15.74 23.97
C ALA A 44 -4.55 16.90 22.98
N LYS A 45 -4.62 18.15 23.44
CA LYS A 45 -4.73 19.32 22.59
C LYS A 45 -3.47 19.50 21.73
N MET A 46 -2.30 19.40 22.31
CA MET A 46 -1.04 19.45 21.57
C MET A 46 -0.94 18.33 20.52
N LEU A 47 -1.29 17.09 20.88
CA LEU A 47 -1.31 15.97 19.95
C LEU A 47 -2.33 16.15 18.82
N MET A 48 -3.46 16.83 19.05
CA MET A 48 -4.42 17.17 18.02
C MET A 48 -3.81 18.12 16.99
N ASP A 49 -3.08 19.15 17.42
CA ASP A 49 -2.40 20.06 16.50
C ASP A 49 -1.34 19.32 15.65
N TRP A 50 -0.60 18.40 16.25
CA TRP A 50 0.33 17.51 15.54
C TRP A 50 -0.40 16.58 14.58
N HIS A 51 -1.50 15.96 14.99
CA HIS A 51 -2.31 15.06 14.17
C HIS A 51 -2.80 15.77 12.89
N ILE A 52 -3.31 16.99 13.03
CA ILE A 52 -3.74 17.81 11.90
C ILE A 52 -2.55 18.15 10.99
N GLY A 53 -1.44 18.63 11.55
CA GLY A 53 -0.23 18.97 10.79
C GLY A 53 0.31 17.78 9.99
N ILE A 54 0.42 16.61 10.62
CA ILE A 54 0.85 15.37 9.97
C ILE A 54 -0.17 14.93 8.91
N GLY A 55 -1.48 15.09 9.16
CA GLY A 55 -2.55 14.82 8.20
C GLY A 55 -2.46 15.69 6.95
N ILE A 56 -2.02 16.95 7.08
CA ILE A 56 -1.73 17.83 5.94
C ILE A 56 -0.57 17.27 5.11
N VAL A 57 0.56 16.88 5.77
CA VAL A 57 1.72 16.28 5.09
C VAL A 57 1.31 14.98 4.37
N PHE A 58 0.53 14.13 5.03
CA PHE A 58 0.01 12.89 4.45
C PHE A 58 -0.85 13.17 3.20
N THR A 59 -1.74 14.17 3.27
CA THR A 59 -2.58 14.60 2.15
C THR A 59 -1.74 15.12 0.98
N ILE A 60 -0.75 15.97 1.26
CA ILE A 60 0.15 16.51 0.23
C ILE A 60 0.94 15.38 -0.43
N ASN A 61 1.45 14.42 0.33
CA ASN A 61 2.18 13.27 -0.21
C ASN A 61 1.27 12.43 -1.13
N PHE A 62 0.04 12.16 -0.73
CA PHE A 62 -0.90 11.36 -1.51
C PHE A 62 -1.25 12.01 -2.86
N PHE A 63 -1.73 13.27 -2.82
CA PHE A 63 -2.09 13.98 -4.04
C PHE A 63 -0.87 14.43 -4.84
N GLY A 64 0.24 14.75 -4.16
CA GLY A 64 1.51 15.08 -4.80
C GLY A 64 2.03 13.93 -5.66
N PHE A 65 1.99 12.69 -5.16
CA PHE A 65 2.35 11.52 -5.95
C PHE A 65 1.42 11.34 -7.16
N MET A 66 0.10 11.46 -6.97
CA MET A 66 -0.87 11.37 -8.07
C MET A 66 -0.60 12.39 -9.19
N LEU A 67 -0.32 13.64 -8.82
CA LEU A 67 -0.20 14.73 -9.79
C LEU A 67 1.19 14.81 -10.43
N LEU A 68 2.25 14.67 -9.63
CA LEU A 68 3.64 14.83 -10.08
C LEU A 68 4.22 13.56 -10.73
N ASN A 69 3.60 12.40 -10.47
CA ASN A 69 4.01 11.10 -11.01
C ASN A 69 2.80 10.41 -11.68
N PHE A 70 2.04 11.16 -12.45
CA PHE A 70 0.77 10.69 -13.03
C PHE A 70 0.92 9.42 -13.86
N ASP A 71 1.99 9.30 -14.65
CA ASP A 71 2.26 8.09 -15.47
C ASP A 71 2.44 6.85 -14.57
N ARG A 72 3.19 6.99 -13.48
CA ARG A 72 3.41 5.90 -12.51
C ARG A 72 2.15 5.56 -11.75
N PHE A 73 1.40 6.57 -11.33
CA PHE A 73 0.10 6.38 -10.71
C PHE A 73 -0.87 5.66 -11.66
N SER A 74 -0.99 6.11 -12.90
CA SER A 74 -1.86 5.50 -13.91
C SER A 74 -1.46 4.05 -14.21
N LEU A 75 -0.15 3.76 -14.33
CA LEU A 75 0.36 2.40 -14.51
C LEU A 75 0.04 1.51 -13.29
N MET A 76 0.18 2.03 -12.08
CA MET A 76 -0.19 1.32 -10.85
C MET A 76 -1.68 0.99 -10.85
N ILE A 77 -2.56 1.97 -11.11
CA ILE A 77 -4.02 1.77 -11.16
C ILE A 77 -4.38 0.74 -12.24
N ARG A 78 -3.82 0.84 -13.43
CA ARG A 78 -4.05 -0.13 -14.50
C ARG A 78 -3.70 -1.55 -14.03
N ASN A 79 -2.51 -1.76 -13.43
CA ASN A 79 -2.09 -3.06 -12.94
C ASN A 79 -2.99 -3.60 -11.80
N LEU A 80 -3.54 -2.72 -10.96
CA LEU A 80 -4.46 -3.11 -9.89
C LEU A 80 -5.85 -3.50 -10.42
N LEU A 81 -6.30 -2.89 -11.52
CA LEU A 81 -7.64 -3.11 -12.08
C LEU A 81 -7.71 -4.26 -13.10
N ILE A 82 -6.57 -4.80 -13.56
CA ILE A 82 -6.56 -5.98 -14.45
C ILE A 82 -6.75 -7.25 -13.61
N TRP A 83 -7.92 -7.87 -13.76
CA TRP A 83 -8.30 -9.12 -13.08
C TRP A 83 -8.60 -10.20 -14.13
N ASP A 84 -7.60 -11.01 -14.44
CA ASP A 84 -7.68 -12.10 -15.40
C ASP A 84 -7.93 -13.46 -14.71
N ARG A 85 -7.97 -14.54 -15.50
CA ARG A 85 -8.19 -15.91 -15.00
C ARG A 85 -7.13 -16.33 -13.98
N ASP A 86 -5.87 -15.95 -14.20
CA ASP A 86 -4.75 -16.32 -13.32
C ASP A 86 -4.77 -15.53 -12.03
N THR A 87 -5.22 -14.27 -12.08
CA THR A 87 -5.47 -13.47 -10.87
C THR A 87 -6.52 -14.14 -9.97
N PHE A 88 -7.63 -14.63 -10.54
CA PHE A 88 -8.62 -15.38 -9.76
C PHE A 88 -8.13 -16.78 -9.35
N ALA A 89 -7.36 -17.45 -10.21
CA ALA A 89 -6.79 -18.77 -9.89
C ALA A 89 -5.82 -18.73 -8.70
N TRP A 90 -5.15 -17.61 -8.45
CA TRP A 90 -4.28 -17.40 -7.29
C TRP A 90 -5.00 -17.65 -5.96
N PHE A 91 -6.29 -17.30 -5.84
CA PHE A 91 -7.04 -17.54 -4.61
C PHE A 91 -7.32 -19.03 -4.33
N LYS A 92 -7.15 -19.92 -5.30
CA LYS A 92 -7.36 -21.37 -5.09
C LYS A 92 -6.35 -21.97 -4.10
N ASN A 93 -5.17 -21.39 -3.98
CA ASN A 93 -4.14 -21.80 -3.04
C ASN A 93 -3.53 -20.60 -2.26
N PHE A 94 -4.13 -19.40 -2.37
CA PHE A 94 -3.63 -18.16 -1.77
C PHE A 94 -2.13 -17.94 -2.06
N GLY A 95 -1.72 -18.12 -3.32
CA GLY A 95 -0.33 -17.94 -3.73
C GLY A 95 0.65 -18.91 -3.08
N GLY A 96 0.19 -20.06 -2.61
CA GLY A 96 1.00 -21.06 -1.92
C GLY A 96 1.38 -20.71 -0.47
N TYR A 97 0.96 -19.55 0.05
CA TYR A 97 1.30 -19.13 1.43
C TYR A 97 0.84 -20.11 2.52
N PRO A 98 -0.36 -20.72 2.50
CA PRO A 98 -0.75 -21.69 3.51
C PRO A 98 0.19 -22.89 3.58
N ARG A 99 0.65 -23.38 2.42
CA ARG A 99 1.61 -24.49 2.35
C ARG A 99 2.99 -24.07 2.86
N ARG A 100 3.49 -22.92 2.39
CA ARG A 100 4.83 -22.41 2.72
C ARG A 100 4.99 -22.04 4.20
N LEU A 101 3.95 -21.43 4.80
CA LEU A 101 4.04 -20.91 6.17
C LEU A 101 3.59 -21.90 7.24
N PHE A 102 2.56 -22.69 6.93
CA PHE A 102 1.90 -23.54 7.93
C PHE A 102 1.93 -25.04 7.56
N GLY A 103 2.52 -25.40 6.42
CA GLY A 103 2.52 -26.79 5.95
C GLY A 103 1.13 -27.28 5.50
N ILE A 104 0.13 -26.37 5.41
CA ILE A 104 -1.26 -26.70 5.06
C ILE A 104 -1.36 -26.90 3.55
N LYS A 105 -1.70 -28.11 3.12
CA LYS A 105 -1.98 -28.43 1.70
C LYS A 105 -3.36 -27.92 1.33
N PHE A 106 -3.42 -26.69 0.81
CA PHE A 106 -4.65 -26.04 0.37
C PHE A 106 -4.60 -25.74 -1.13
N GLY A 107 -5.56 -26.28 -1.88
CA GLY A 107 -5.65 -26.07 -3.33
C GLY A 107 -4.52 -26.69 -4.16
N PRO A 108 -4.35 -26.23 -5.42
CA PRO A 108 -3.29 -26.69 -6.32
C PRO A 108 -1.91 -26.47 -5.74
N GLU A 109 -0.93 -27.29 -6.16
CA GLU A 109 0.47 -27.11 -5.75
C GLU A 109 1.11 -25.90 -6.45
N GLU A 110 0.86 -25.78 -7.73
CA GLU A 110 1.37 -24.70 -8.55
C GLU A 110 0.58 -23.40 -8.30
N VAL A 111 1.33 -22.29 -8.22
CA VAL A 111 0.75 -20.94 -8.13
C VAL A 111 0.53 -20.43 -9.55
N ALA A 112 -0.68 -19.94 -9.83
CA ALA A 112 -0.98 -19.35 -11.13
C ALA A 112 -0.07 -18.12 -11.39
N PRO A 113 0.44 -17.95 -12.63
CA PRO A 113 1.37 -16.88 -12.98
C PRO A 113 0.74 -15.52 -12.75
N GLN A 114 1.49 -14.63 -12.10
CA GLN A 114 1.01 -13.29 -11.73
C GLN A 114 1.77 -12.20 -12.50
N GLY A 115 1.11 -11.04 -12.67
CA GLY A 115 1.74 -9.82 -13.14
C GLY A 115 2.52 -9.11 -12.02
N ARG A 116 2.82 -7.81 -12.21
CA ARG A 116 3.59 -7.01 -11.24
C ARG A 116 3.04 -7.10 -9.81
N PHE A 117 1.72 -7.20 -9.67
CA PHE A 117 1.02 -7.44 -8.40
C PHE A 117 0.25 -8.74 -8.46
N ASN A 118 0.41 -9.57 -7.46
CA ASN A 118 -0.43 -10.76 -7.30
C ASN A 118 -1.84 -10.39 -6.80
N ALA A 119 -2.76 -11.35 -6.86
CA ALA A 119 -4.17 -11.10 -6.52
C ALA A 119 -4.36 -10.57 -5.08
N GLY A 120 -3.60 -11.08 -4.12
CA GLY A 120 -3.63 -10.60 -2.74
C GLY A 120 -3.14 -9.15 -2.61
N GLN A 121 -2.06 -8.80 -3.30
CA GLN A 121 -1.56 -7.42 -3.38
C GLN A 121 -2.55 -6.49 -4.05
N LYS A 122 -3.18 -6.90 -5.18
CA LYS A 122 -4.22 -6.12 -5.85
C LYS A 122 -5.38 -5.81 -4.91
N ALA A 123 -5.91 -6.82 -4.23
CA ALA A 123 -7.00 -6.63 -3.27
C ALA A 123 -6.61 -5.70 -2.12
N ALA A 124 -5.45 -5.94 -1.50
CA ALA A 124 -4.97 -5.12 -0.40
C ALA A 124 -4.73 -3.65 -0.80
N TYR A 125 -4.11 -3.41 -1.95
CA TYR A 125 -3.82 -2.04 -2.41
C TYR A 125 -5.08 -1.28 -2.79
N LEU A 126 -6.08 -1.94 -3.39
CA LEU A 126 -7.39 -1.32 -3.65
C LEU A 126 -8.09 -0.94 -2.34
N ILE A 127 -8.05 -1.80 -1.33
CA ILE A 127 -8.59 -1.50 0.00
C ILE A 127 -7.83 -0.32 0.63
N PHE A 128 -6.49 -0.35 0.63
CA PHE A 128 -5.68 0.75 1.17
C PHE A 128 -5.96 2.07 0.46
N MET A 129 -6.01 2.09 -0.87
CA MET A 129 -6.31 3.31 -1.63
C MET A 129 -7.68 3.90 -1.27
N PHE A 130 -8.72 3.05 -1.23
CA PHE A 130 -10.06 3.46 -0.85
C PHE A 130 -10.09 4.00 0.58
N MET A 131 -9.48 3.29 1.52
CA MET A 131 -9.44 3.70 2.92
C MET A 131 -8.62 4.96 3.15
N ILE A 132 -7.43 5.07 2.55
CA ILE A 132 -6.59 6.28 2.64
C ILE A 132 -7.34 7.50 2.11
N PHE A 133 -7.95 7.39 0.94
CA PHE A 133 -8.75 8.49 0.37
C PHE A 133 -9.93 8.85 1.28
N GLY A 134 -10.68 7.87 1.78
CA GLY A 134 -11.79 8.09 2.71
C GLY A 134 -11.35 8.74 4.03
N LEU A 135 -10.19 8.32 4.56
CA LEU A 135 -9.62 8.90 5.79
C LEU A 135 -9.12 10.33 5.60
N ILE A 136 -8.52 10.65 4.44
CA ILE A 136 -8.19 12.03 4.08
C ILE A 136 -9.46 12.89 4.03
N VAL A 137 -10.46 12.45 3.27
CA VAL A 137 -11.73 13.19 3.13
C VAL A 137 -12.43 13.38 4.49
N SER A 138 -12.55 12.32 5.27
CA SER A 138 -13.18 12.40 6.59
C SER A 138 -12.42 13.30 7.57
N GLY A 139 -11.07 13.26 7.55
CA GLY A 139 -10.24 14.15 8.35
C GLY A 139 -10.44 15.62 8.00
N TRP A 140 -10.45 15.96 6.71
CA TRP A 140 -10.73 17.34 6.26
C TRP A 140 -12.14 17.79 6.57
N LEU A 141 -13.15 16.93 6.45
CA LEU A 141 -14.54 17.25 6.82
C LEU A 141 -14.64 17.55 8.32
N LEU A 142 -14.02 16.75 9.17
CA LEU A 142 -14.02 16.96 10.62
C LEU A 142 -13.25 18.21 11.03
N TYR A 143 -12.19 18.57 10.33
CA TYR A 143 -11.40 19.75 10.59
C TYR A 143 -12.09 21.04 10.14
N ALA A 144 -12.56 21.08 8.87
CA ALA A 144 -13.01 22.32 8.23
C ALA A 144 -14.51 22.60 8.40
N TYR A 145 -15.36 21.56 8.51
CA TYR A 145 -16.80 21.71 8.37
C TYR A 145 -17.66 21.04 9.47
N PRO A 146 -17.19 20.87 10.71
CA PRO A 146 -17.95 20.09 11.71
C PRO A 146 -19.34 20.69 12.00
N ALA A 147 -19.45 22.02 12.02
CA ALA A 147 -20.71 22.73 12.28
C ALA A 147 -21.69 22.68 11.09
N ALA A 148 -21.20 22.65 9.87
CA ALA A 148 -22.04 22.68 8.66
C ALA A 148 -22.71 21.32 8.37
N MET A 149 -22.11 20.22 8.81
CA MET A 149 -22.57 18.85 8.51
C MET A 149 -23.76 18.38 9.36
N GLY A 150 -24.06 19.05 10.46
CA GLY A 150 -25.06 18.60 11.44
C GLY A 150 -24.58 17.40 12.29
N LYS A 151 -25.16 17.24 13.48
CA LYS A 151 -24.67 16.32 14.52
C LYS A 151 -24.61 14.85 14.08
N ILE A 152 -25.62 14.38 13.35
CA ILE A 152 -25.73 12.96 12.96
C ILE A 152 -24.65 12.62 11.94
N PHE A 153 -24.47 13.43 10.92
CA PHE A 153 -23.49 13.18 9.88
C PHE A 153 -22.05 13.29 10.43
N THR A 154 -21.77 14.32 11.22
CA THR A 154 -20.47 14.47 11.92
C THR A 154 -20.13 13.26 12.75
N LYS A 155 -21.11 12.66 13.49
CA LYS A 155 -20.92 11.45 14.25
C LYS A 155 -20.49 10.28 13.37
N TRP A 156 -21.14 10.06 12.23
CA TRP A 156 -20.79 8.94 11.33
C TRP A 156 -19.43 9.14 10.66
N ILE A 157 -19.12 10.36 10.24
CA ILE A 157 -17.79 10.69 9.68
C ILE A 157 -16.70 10.47 10.74
N PHE A 158 -16.93 10.89 11.99
CA PHE A 158 -16.00 10.65 13.09
C PHE A 158 -15.80 9.15 13.36
N LEU A 159 -16.87 8.37 13.43
CA LEU A 159 -16.79 6.93 13.62
C LEU A 159 -16.02 6.25 12.47
N PHE A 160 -16.30 6.64 11.22
CA PHE A 160 -15.56 6.14 10.06
C PHE A 160 -14.07 6.50 10.17
N HIS A 161 -13.75 7.76 10.51
CA HIS A 161 -12.34 8.20 10.62
C HIS A 161 -11.57 7.39 11.67
N VAL A 162 -12.14 7.22 12.85
CA VAL A 162 -11.49 6.49 13.95
C VAL A 162 -11.42 4.99 13.67
N TRP A 163 -12.56 4.35 13.44
CA TRP A 163 -12.59 2.89 13.28
C TRP A 163 -12.03 2.45 11.93
N GLY A 164 -12.21 3.24 10.90
CA GLY A 164 -11.56 3.03 9.60
C GLY A 164 -10.04 3.07 9.71
N SER A 165 -9.47 4.03 10.44
CA SER A 165 -8.01 4.09 10.64
C SER A 165 -7.48 2.92 11.45
N ILE A 166 -8.19 2.51 12.52
CA ILE A 166 -7.82 1.33 13.33
C ILE A 166 -7.87 0.05 12.47
N LEU A 167 -8.96 -0.17 11.74
CA LEU A 167 -9.11 -1.35 10.89
C LEU A 167 -8.05 -1.41 9.78
N THR A 168 -7.79 -0.28 9.13
CA THR A 168 -6.74 -0.20 8.11
C THR A 168 -5.35 -0.45 8.69
N SER A 169 -5.09 0.03 9.90
CA SER A 169 -3.84 -0.24 10.61
C SER A 169 -3.69 -1.72 10.98
N LEU A 170 -4.77 -2.36 11.44
CA LEU A 170 -4.76 -3.81 11.69
C LEU A 170 -4.45 -4.60 10.41
N LEU A 171 -5.05 -4.23 9.28
CA LEU A 171 -4.74 -4.84 7.98
C LEU A 171 -3.27 -4.63 7.60
N ALA A 172 -2.73 -3.42 7.81
CA ALA A 172 -1.34 -3.11 7.54
C ALA A 172 -0.38 -3.91 8.41
N PHE A 173 -0.60 -3.97 9.74
CA PHE A 173 0.31 -4.63 10.67
C PHE A 173 0.15 -6.15 10.71
N CYS A 174 -1.07 -6.68 10.56
CA CYS A 174 -1.32 -8.12 10.68
C CYS A 174 -1.24 -8.87 9.35
N VAL A 175 -1.36 -8.18 8.22
CA VAL A 175 -1.35 -8.83 6.89
C VAL A 175 -0.23 -8.27 6.00
N HIS A 176 -0.25 -6.97 5.70
CA HIS A 176 0.70 -6.38 4.75
C HIS A 176 2.16 -6.48 5.23
N MET A 177 2.45 -6.10 6.47
CA MET A 177 3.80 -6.16 7.03
C MET A 177 4.37 -7.60 7.08
N PRO A 178 3.68 -8.62 7.63
CA PRO A 178 4.17 -9.99 7.61
C PRO A 178 4.43 -10.51 6.19
N LEU A 179 3.55 -10.24 5.24
CA LEU A 179 3.74 -10.64 3.85
C LEU A 179 4.92 -9.92 3.18
N ALA A 180 5.17 -8.66 3.52
CA ALA A 180 6.35 -7.93 3.05
C ALA A 180 7.66 -8.53 3.59
N VAL A 181 7.68 -8.97 4.85
CA VAL A 181 8.85 -9.65 5.46
C VAL A 181 9.14 -10.97 4.77
N ILE A 182 8.10 -11.72 4.38
CA ILE A 182 8.25 -12.99 3.65
C ILE A 182 8.85 -12.76 2.26
N ASN A 183 8.48 -11.66 1.59
CA ASN A 183 9.03 -11.26 0.30
C ASN A 183 10.23 -10.32 0.50
N SER A 184 11.30 -10.85 1.07
CA SER A 184 12.44 -10.07 1.57
C SER A 184 13.15 -9.23 0.50
N GLU A 185 13.17 -9.65 -0.77
CA GLU A 185 13.80 -8.86 -1.84
C GLU A 185 12.99 -7.60 -2.16
N ASP A 186 11.66 -7.68 -2.18
CA ASP A 186 10.79 -6.50 -2.31
C ASP A 186 10.95 -5.55 -1.11
N LEU A 187 11.02 -6.10 0.10
CA LEU A 187 11.24 -5.31 1.32
C LEU A 187 12.58 -4.57 1.26
N LYS A 188 13.67 -5.27 0.94
CA LYS A 188 15.00 -4.66 0.77
C LYS A 188 15.01 -3.59 -0.31
N ALA A 189 14.39 -3.87 -1.47
CA ALA A 189 14.28 -2.92 -2.58
C ALA A 189 13.51 -1.65 -2.20
N MET A 190 12.47 -1.76 -1.37
CA MET A 190 11.68 -0.62 -0.91
C MET A 190 12.45 0.28 0.06
N PHE A 191 13.25 -0.29 0.99
CA PHE A 191 13.85 0.48 2.09
C PHE A 191 15.33 0.80 1.91
N ARG A 192 16.10 0.08 1.07
CA ARG A 192 17.52 0.40 0.85
C ARG A 192 17.69 1.76 0.17
N PHE A 193 18.85 2.39 0.40
CA PHE A 193 19.24 3.59 -0.36
C PHE A 193 19.57 3.22 -1.82
N GLY A 194 19.23 4.12 -2.76
CA GLY A 194 19.45 3.90 -4.18
C GLY A 194 18.28 3.26 -4.93
N PRO A 195 18.53 2.60 -6.08
CA PRO A 195 17.49 2.00 -6.91
C PRO A 195 16.70 0.92 -6.18
N GLY A 196 15.39 0.86 -6.42
CA GLY A 196 14.50 -0.19 -5.91
C GLY A 196 14.45 -1.39 -6.85
N ASP A 197 15.62 -1.93 -7.21
CA ASP A 197 15.76 -3.08 -8.08
C ASP A 197 15.76 -4.39 -7.28
N VAL A 198 15.29 -5.45 -7.93
CA VAL A 198 15.26 -6.83 -7.40
C VAL A 198 16.02 -7.75 -8.35
N PRO A 199 16.50 -8.92 -7.89
CA PRO A 199 17.04 -9.94 -8.78
C PRO A 199 16.03 -10.33 -9.85
N LEU A 200 16.49 -10.48 -11.11
CA LEU A 200 15.63 -10.90 -12.22
C LEU A 200 14.99 -12.26 -11.98
N GLU A 201 15.75 -13.19 -11.39
CA GLU A 201 15.28 -14.53 -11.05
C GLU A 201 14.12 -14.47 -10.03
N ASP A 202 14.24 -13.63 -8.99
CA ASP A 202 13.19 -13.42 -7.99
C ASP A 202 11.94 -12.76 -8.63
N ALA A 203 12.16 -11.76 -9.48
CA ALA A 203 11.08 -11.12 -10.23
C ALA A 203 10.33 -12.11 -11.13
N HIS A 204 11.05 -12.98 -11.84
CA HIS A 204 10.47 -14.01 -12.70
C HIS A 204 9.71 -15.06 -11.89
N HIS A 205 10.24 -15.47 -10.72
CA HIS A 205 9.58 -16.44 -9.85
C HIS A 205 8.24 -15.91 -9.29
N HIS A 206 8.21 -14.64 -8.85
CA HIS A 206 7.03 -14.06 -8.19
C HIS A 206 6.04 -13.36 -9.13
N ALA A 207 6.52 -12.87 -10.28
CA ALA A 207 5.77 -12.06 -11.23
C ALA A 207 6.14 -12.38 -12.70
N PRO A 208 6.00 -13.66 -13.14
CA PRO A 208 6.46 -14.09 -14.46
C PRO A 208 5.84 -13.27 -15.59
N LYS A 209 4.54 -13.00 -15.56
CA LYS A 209 3.87 -12.17 -16.58
C LYS A 209 4.44 -10.74 -16.65
N TRP A 210 4.82 -10.15 -15.52
CA TRP A 210 5.45 -8.83 -15.53
C TRP A 210 6.81 -8.84 -16.23
N VAL A 211 7.61 -9.88 -16.02
CA VAL A 211 8.92 -10.02 -16.67
C VAL A 211 8.76 -10.30 -18.15
N GLU A 212 7.88 -11.22 -18.53
CA GLU A 212 7.72 -11.66 -19.92
C GLU A 212 6.98 -10.63 -20.77
N ASP A 213 5.87 -10.09 -20.29
CA ASP A 213 5.00 -9.22 -21.07
C ASP A 213 5.47 -7.75 -21.04
N ASP A 214 5.89 -7.22 -19.88
CA ASP A 214 6.20 -5.81 -19.72
C ASP A 214 7.70 -5.50 -19.95
N LEU A 215 8.62 -6.32 -19.38
CA LEU A 215 10.05 -6.01 -19.44
C LEU A 215 10.70 -6.48 -20.76
N MET A 216 10.42 -7.72 -21.19
CA MET A 216 11.00 -8.25 -22.44
C MET A 216 10.41 -7.58 -23.69
N ALA A 217 9.12 -7.18 -23.67
CA ALA A 217 8.51 -6.44 -24.77
C ALA A 217 9.16 -5.05 -24.97
N VAL A 218 9.53 -4.36 -23.87
CA VAL A 218 10.23 -3.06 -23.95
C VAL A 218 11.62 -3.21 -24.52
N ASP A 219 12.36 -4.27 -24.17
CA ASP A 219 13.70 -4.51 -24.71
C ASP A 219 13.66 -4.89 -26.19
N ALA A 220 12.68 -5.67 -26.63
CA ALA A 220 12.47 -5.96 -28.05
C ALA A 220 12.17 -4.70 -28.88
N THR A 221 11.38 -3.77 -28.33
CA THR A 221 11.07 -2.49 -29.00
C THR A 221 12.28 -1.58 -29.09
N LYS A 222 13.16 -1.55 -28.06
CA LYS A 222 14.40 -0.77 -28.09
C LYS A 222 15.46 -1.35 -29.03
N ALA A 223 15.47 -2.66 -29.24
CA ALA A 223 16.40 -3.32 -30.15
C ALA A 223 15.99 -3.16 -31.63
N ALA A 224 14.73 -2.77 -31.92
CA ALA A 224 14.19 -2.56 -33.26
C ALA A 224 14.35 -1.11 -33.77
N HIS A 225 14.86 -0.19 -32.93
CA HIS A 225 15.19 1.21 -33.25
C HIS A 225 16.68 1.46 -33.10
#